data_3f8ee272c19fe414c8414ffe8c4130ae
#
_entry.id   3f8ee272c19fe414c8414ffe8c4130ae
#
_cell.length_a   1.000
_cell.length_b   1.000
_cell.length_c   1.000
_cell.angle_alpha   90.00
_cell.angle_beta   90.00
_cell.angle_gamma   90.00
#
_symmetry.space_group_name_H-M   'P 1'
#
loop_
_entity.id
_entity.type
_entity.pdbx_description
1 polymer ?
#
loop_
_entity_poly.entity_id
_entity_poly.type
_entity_poly.pdbx_seq_one_letter_code
_entity_poly.pdbx_strand_id
1 'polypeptide(L)'
;IEEAIEFGIKNAELSLAEIASNWTVNLGYGEGKGSATLITPFLRTALLAKQAQQMGQQVRREVIEKALTEDADMIVFEVLLFGGYPQFGRSVKFLLKYDKKEFMPVYTFIPSYSEMGRDYTQIVKSRVKFKKTDIPSDAKVVLWIQFNVEPEGKEKYTCEFDFDLSKYR
;
A
#
# COMPACT_ATOMS: atom_id res chain seq x y z
N ILE A 1 16.70 4.94 -11.50
CA ILE A 1 16.47 6.09 -10.57
C ILE A 1 16.08 7.33 -11.36
N GLU A 2 16.88 7.78 -12.32
CA GLU A 2 16.63 9.03 -13.06
C GLU A 2 15.25 9.05 -13.73
N GLU A 3 14.88 8.00 -14.47
CA GLU A 3 13.56 7.88 -15.12
C GLU A 3 12.41 8.00 -14.10
N ALA A 4 12.57 7.43 -12.92
CA ALA A 4 11.56 7.51 -11.86
C ALA A 4 11.47 8.93 -11.25
N ILE A 5 12.60 9.62 -11.12
CA ILE A 5 12.65 11.03 -10.68
C ILE A 5 11.92 11.90 -11.70
N GLU A 6 12.24 11.77 -12.99
CA GLU A 6 11.58 12.53 -14.06
C GLU A 6 10.07 12.27 -14.09
N PHE A 7 9.67 11.01 -13.95
CA PHE A 7 8.26 10.63 -13.86
C PHE A 7 7.56 11.32 -12.68
N GLY A 8 8.18 11.31 -11.50
CA GLY A 8 7.63 11.95 -10.30
C GLY A 8 7.47 13.47 -10.44
N ILE A 9 8.49 14.14 -10.97
CA ILE A 9 8.47 15.60 -11.22
C ILE A 9 7.41 15.96 -12.26
N LYS A 10 7.37 15.26 -13.39
CA LYS A 10 6.40 15.50 -14.47
C LYS A 10 4.95 15.35 -14.00
N ASN A 11 4.71 14.46 -13.06
CA ASN A 11 3.37 14.16 -12.54
C ASN A 11 3.13 14.76 -11.14
N ALA A 12 3.89 15.81 -10.77
CA ALA A 12 3.81 16.40 -9.43
C ALA A 12 2.40 16.94 -9.09
N GLU A 13 1.66 17.42 -10.07
CA GLU A 13 0.30 17.95 -9.89
C GLU A 13 -0.78 16.89 -9.70
N LEU A 14 -0.51 15.63 -10.08
CA LEU A 14 -1.45 14.53 -9.88
C LEU A 14 -1.59 14.19 -8.40
N SER A 15 -2.77 13.71 -7.98
CA SER A 15 -2.95 13.11 -6.66
C SER A 15 -2.11 11.83 -6.50
N LEU A 16 -1.93 11.38 -5.27
CA LEU A 16 -1.24 10.09 -5.01
C LEU A 16 -1.97 8.91 -5.66
N ALA A 17 -3.30 8.94 -5.65
CA ALA A 17 -4.10 7.90 -6.29
C ALA A 17 -3.90 7.85 -7.82
N GLU A 18 -3.82 9.01 -8.46
CA GLU A 18 -3.60 9.10 -9.90
C GLU A 18 -2.20 8.65 -10.32
N ILE A 19 -1.15 9.14 -9.66
CA ILE A 19 0.23 8.78 -10.00
C ILE A 19 0.51 7.30 -9.74
N ALA A 20 -0.10 6.71 -8.71
CA ALA A 20 0.09 5.31 -8.34
C ALA A 20 -0.93 4.35 -8.98
N SER A 21 -1.82 4.83 -9.84
CA SER A 21 -2.93 4.04 -10.38
C SER A 21 -2.50 2.73 -11.05
N ASN A 22 -1.38 2.73 -11.78
CA ASN A 22 -0.84 1.54 -12.44
C ASN A 22 -0.26 0.49 -11.47
N TRP A 23 -0.05 0.84 -10.21
CA TRP A 23 0.45 -0.05 -9.15
C TRP A 23 -0.63 -0.40 -8.13
N THR A 24 -1.87 0.00 -8.38
CA THR A 24 -2.98 -0.12 -7.44
C THR A 24 -4.03 -1.09 -7.94
N VAL A 25 -4.44 -2.00 -7.07
CA VAL A 25 -5.66 -2.81 -7.22
C VAL A 25 -6.74 -2.16 -6.36
N ASN A 26 -7.83 -1.75 -6.99
CA ASN A 26 -8.93 -1.03 -6.33
C ASN A 26 -10.20 -1.87 -6.36
N LEU A 27 -10.70 -2.29 -5.19
CA LEU A 27 -11.95 -3.04 -5.04
C LEU A 27 -13.18 -2.13 -4.92
N GLY A 28 -13.00 -0.82 -4.96
CA GLY A 28 -14.06 0.16 -4.88
C GLY A 28 -14.12 0.90 -3.55
N TYR A 29 -15.05 1.84 -3.46
CA TYR A 29 -15.37 2.64 -2.29
C TYR A 29 -16.53 2.01 -1.52
N GLY A 30 -16.49 2.13 -0.21
CA GLY A 30 -17.56 1.72 0.71
C GLY A 30 -17.11 0.71 1.74
N GLU A 31 -17.91 0.55 2.77
CA GLU A 31 -17.64 -0.34 3.90
C GLU A 31 -17.31 -1.77 3.44
N GLY A 32 -16.23 -2.31 3.94
CA GLY A 32 -15.74 -3.64 3.59
C GLY A 32 -14.89 -3.71 2.32
N LYS A 33 -14.63 -2.58 1.67
CA LYS A 33 -13.83 -2.46 0.44
C LYS A 33 -12.53 -1.73 0.72
N GLY A 34 -11.74 -1.53 -0.32
CA GLY A 34 -10.48 -0.81 -0.22
C GLY A 34 -9.65 -0.89 -1.49
N SER A 35 -8.42 -0.40 -1.37
CA SER A 35 -7.41 -0.47 -2.41
C SER A 35 -6.05 -0.83 -1.82
N ALA A 36 -5.22 -1.48 -2.61
CA ALA A 36 -3.84 -1.79 -2.24
C ALA A 36 -2.91 -1.34 -3.37
N THR A 37 -1.84 -0.66 -3.00
CA THR A 37 -0.81 -0.17 -3.91
C THR A 37 0.50 -0.88 -3.62
N LEU A 38 1.08 -1.53 -4.63
CA LEU A 38 2.41 -2.11 -4.53
C LEU A 38 3.46 -1.01 -4.68
N ILE A 39 4.25 -0.80 -3.64
CA ILE A 39 5.30 0.23 -3.62
C ILE A 39 6.60 -0.37 -4.14
N THR A 40 6.80 -0.29 -5.44
CA THR A 40 8.05 -0.70 -6.09
C THR A 40 9.15 0.34 -5.88
N PRO A 41 10.44 -0.01 -6.11
CA PRO A 41 11.54 0.97 -6.10
C PRO A 41 11.29 2.14 -7.05
N PHE A 42 10.73 1.88 -8.23
CA PHE A 42 10.38 2.94 -9.19
C PHE A 42 9.32 3.89 -8.61
N LEU A 43 8.20 3.35 -8.14
CA LEU A 43 7.11 4.16 -7.58
C LEU A 43 7.59 4.92 -6.32
N ARG A 44 8.36 4.27 -5.44
CA ARG A 44 8.93 4.91 -4.25
C ARG A 44 9.77 6.14 -4.61
N THR A 45 10.66 5.99 -5.59
CA THR A 45 11.50 7.08 -6.10
C THR A 45 10.64 8.20 -6.69
N ALA A 46 9.66 7.87 -7.52
CA ALA A 46 8.76 8.84 -8.14
C ALA A 46 7.96 9.64 -7.11
N LEU A 47 7.45 8.99 -6.06
CA LEU A 47 6.71 9.67 -4.99
C LEU A 47 7.59 10.61 -4.17
N LEU A 48 8.83 10.25 -3.90
CA LEU A 48 9.79 11.13 -3.22
C LEU A 48 10.14 12.35 -4.08
N ALA A 49 10.34 12.14 -5.39
CA ALA A 49 10.61 13.22 -6.33
C ALA A 49 9.41 14.18 -6.47
N LYS A 50 8.20 13.64 -6.57
CA LYS A 50 6.95 14.40 -6.56
C LYS A 50 6.84 15.27 -5.30
N GLN A 51 7.07 14.68 -4.14
CA GLN A 51 6.98 15.40 -2.87
C GLN A 51 8.01 16.55 -2.80
N ALA A 52 9.25 16.31 -3.18
CA ALA A 52 10.28 17.36 -3.24
C ALA A 52 9.87 18.49 -4.18
N GLN A 53 9.37 18.17 -5.37
CA GLN A 53 8.88 19.16 -6.33
C GLN A 53 7.73 20.01 -5.76
N GLN A 54 6.77 19.40 -5.10
CA GLN A 54 5.64 20.10 -4.47
C GLN A 54 6.07 21.03 -3.34
N MET A 55 7.17 20.70 -2.65
CA MET A 55 7.75 21.52 -1.59
C MET A 55 8.74 22.58 -2.11
N GLY A 56 8.93 22.69 -3.43
CA GLY A 56 9.91 23.58 -4.04
C GLY A 56 11.36 23.24 -3.70
N GLN A 57 11.62 21.97 -3.38
CA GLN A 57 12.94 21.47 -3.00
C GLN A 57 13.56 20.66 -4.13
N GLN A 58 14.89 20.64 -4.18
CA GLN A 58 15.60 19.73 -5.07
C GLN A 58 15.49 18.29 -4.56
N VAL A 59 15.34 17.37 -5.50
CA VAL A 59 15.35 15.94 -5.20
C VAL A 59 16.75 15.53 -4.74
N ARG A 60 16.84 15.01 -3.51
CA ARG A 60 18.11 14.59 -2.91
C ARG A 60 18.29 13.08 -3.13
N ARG A 61 19.32 12.74 -3.92
CA ARG A 61 19.64 11.35 -4.26
C ARG A 61 19.88 10.48 -3.03
N GLU A 62 20.54 11.01 -2.02
CA GLU A 62 20.80 10.31 -0.74
C GLU A 62 19.53 9.88 -0.02
N VAL A 63 18.46 10.70 -0.08
CA VAL A 63 17.16 10.39 0.51
C VAL A 63 16.50 9.21 -0.22
N ILE A 64 16.61 9.21 -1.55
CA ILE A 64 16.09 8.12 -2.38
C ILE A 64 16.86 6.82 -2.11
N GLU A 65 18.19 6.86 -2.16
CA GLU A 65 19.04 5.69 -1.93
C GLU A 65 18.82 5.08 -0.53
N LYS A 66 18.68 5.92 0.48
CA LYS A 66 18.33 5.47 1.84
C LYS A 66 16.98 4.75 1.87
N ALA A 67 15.94 5.35 1.28
CA ALA A 67 14.60 4.75 1.25
C ALA A 67 14.58 3.43 0.48
N LEU A 68 15.31 3.32 -0.63
CA LEU A 68 15.43 2.09 -1.41
C LEU A 68 16.19 1.00 -0.65
N THR A 69 17.22 1.36 0.11
CA THR A 69 17.99 0.42 0.93
C THR A 69 17.16 -0.13 2.09
N GLU A 70 16.35 0.70 2.73
CA GLU A 70 15.47 0.29 3.83
C GLU A 70 14.46 -0.78 3.39
N ASP A 71 13.99 -0.73 2.15
CA ASP A 71 12.98 -1.64 1.62
C ASP A 71 13.53 -2.68 0.62
N ALA A 72 14.86 -2.81 0.49
CA ALA A 72 15.51 -3.65 -0.55
C ALA A 72 15.06 -5.11 -0.53
N ASP A 73 14.87 -5.69 0.65
CA ASP A 73 14.46 -7.09 0.84
C ASP A 73 12.95 -7.25 1.12
N MET A 74 12.17 -6.21 0.87
CA MET A 74 10.76 -6.16 1.22
C MET A 74 9.84 -6.05 0.01
N ILE A 75 8.66 -6.64 0.12
CA ILE A 75 7.49 -6.34 -0.68
C ILE A 75 6.63 -5.39 0.17
N VAL A 76 6.41 -4.19 -0.32
CA VAL A 76 5.75 -3.12 0.43
C VAL A 76 4.41 -2.79 -0.22
N PHE A 77 3.36 -2.75 0.60
CA PHE A 77 2.04 -2.28 0.18
C PHE A 77 1.59 -1.10 1.04
N GLU A 78 0.98 -0.13 0.40
CA GLU A 78 0.12 0.86 1.04
C GLU A 78 -1.33 0.47 0.80
N VAL A 79 -2.11 0.42 1.86
CA VAL A 79 -3.49 -0.09 1.83
C VAL A 79 -4.45 0.94 2.39
N LEU A 80 -5.51 1.20 1.63
CA LEU A 80 -6.64 2.01 2.04
C LEU A 80 -7.82 1.09 2.28
N LEU A 81 -8.38 1.11 3.49
CA LEU A 81 -9.53 0.30 3.88
C LEU A 81 -10.70 1.16 4.34
N PHE A 82 -11.90 0.71 4.05
CA PHE A 82 -13.14 1.35 4.46
C PHE A 82 -13.88 0.45 5.46
N GLY A 83 -14.12 0.98 6.65
CA GLY A 83 -14.78 0.25 7.73
C GLY A 83 -16.01 0.95 8.25
N GLY A 84 -16.71 0.29 9.19
CA GLY A 84 -17.98 0.74 9.76
C GLY A 84 -17.87 1.42 11.12
N TYR A 85 -16.72 1.41 11.77
CA TYR A 85 -16.52 2.04 13.07
C TYR A 85 -15.10 2.58 13.25
N PRO A 86 -14.89 3.58 14.14
CA PRO A 86 -13.62 4.32 14.20
C PRO A 86 -12.38 3.47 14.51
N GLN A 87 -12.49 2.40 15.27
CA GLN A 87 -11.38 1.57 15.71
C GLN A 87 -11.21 0.28 14.89
N PHE A 88 -11.85 0.15 13.73
CA PHE A 88 -11.78 -1.09 12.95
C PHE A 88 -10.35 -1.45 12.54
N GLY A 89 -9.47 -0.46 12.40
CA GLY A 89 -8.04 -0.66 12.09
C GLY A 89 -7.32 -1.59 13.07
N ARG A 90 -7.76 -1.63 14.34
CA ARG A 90 -7.19 -2.51 15.36
C ARG A 90 -7.45 -3.99 15.11
N SER A 91 -8.46 -4.31 14.33
CA SER A 91 -8.83 -5.68 13.96
C SER A 91 -8.21 -6.18 12.67
N VAL A 92 -7.50 -5.32 11.93
CA VAL A 92 -6.96 -5.65 10.60
C VAL A 92 -5.85 -6.68 10.70
N LYS A 93 -5.97 -7.73 9.88
CA LYS A 93 -4.95 -8.77 9.70
C LYS A 93 -4.53 -8.81 8.25
N PHE A 94 -3.22 -8.95 8.02
CA PHE A 94 -2.61 -9.06 6.70
C PHE A 94 -1.92 -10.41 6.53
N LEU A 95 -2.11 -11.03 5.38
CA LEU A 95 -1.33 -12.17 4.91
C LEU A 95 -0.96 -11.96 3.44
N LEU A 96 0.21 -12.42 3.05
CA LEU A 96 0.59 -12.53 1.65
C LEU A 96 0.57 -14.01 1.27
N LYS A 97 -0.22 -14.34 0.27
CA LYS A 97 -0.39 -15.73 -0.19
C LYS A 97 0.34 -15.96 -1.51
N TYR A 98 1.15 -16.99 -1.56
CA TYR A 98 1.87 -17.43 -2.74
C TYR A 98 2.06 -18.97 -2.72
N ASP A 99 1.70 -19.63 -3.81
CA ASP A 99 1.92 -21.08 -4.00
C ASP A 99 1.51 -21.94 -2.79
N LYS A 100 0.29 -21.78 -2.31
CA LYS A 100 -0.28 -22.45 -1.11
C LYS A 100 0.44 -22.14 0.21
N LYS A 101 1.37 -21.19 0.21
CA LYS A 101 2.04 -20.66 1.40
C LYS A 101 1.43 -19.34 1.83
N GLU A 102 1.46 -19.10 3.13
CA GLU A 102 1.01 -17.86 3.75
C GLU A 102 2.19 -17.21 4.47
N PHE A 103 2.41 -15.93 4.17
CA PHE A 103 3.49 -15.15 4.77
C PHE A 103 2.90 -14.09 5.70
N MET A 104 3.42 -14.05 6.92
CA MET A 104 3.10 -13.00 7.87
C MET A 104 3.89 -11.73 7.55
N PRO A 105 3.33 -10.55 7.77
CA PRO A 105 4.08 -9.31 7.62
C PRO A 105 5.19 -9.22 8.68
N VAL A 106 6.31 -8.59 8.30
CA VAL A 106 7.41 -8.26 9.23
C VAL A 106 7.28 -6.85 9.78
N TYR A 107 6.45 -6.02 9.15
CA TYR A 107 6.14 -4.68 9.59
C TYR A 107 4.70 -4.33 9.21
N THR A 108 3.99 -3.72 10.15
CA THR A 108 2.68 -3.11 9.92
C THR A 108 2.60 -1.76 10.61
N PHE A 109 2.07 -0.78 9.90
CA PHE A 109 1.60 0.46 10.49
C PHE A 109 0.11 0.59 10.22
N ILE A 110 -0.68 0.62 11.30
CA ILE A 110 -2.14 0.76 11.24
C ILE A 110 -2.53 1.82 12.26
N PRO A 111 -3.19 2.91 11.86
CA PRO A 111 -3.71 3.90 12.79
C PRO A 111 -4.72 3.28 13.76
N SER A 112 -4.65 3.66 15.03
CA SER A 112 -5.61 3.19 16.05
C SER A 112 -7.02 3.73 15.84
N TYR A 113 -7.12 4.90 15.18
CA TYR A 113 -8.38 5.55 14.84
C TYR A 113 -8.39 5.88 13.36
N SER A 114 -9.54 5.64 12.73
CA SER A 114 -9.78 5.99 11.34
C SER A 114 -10.03 7.49 11.15
N GLU A 115 -9.93 7.94 9.91
CA GLU A 115 -10.45 9.22 9.47
C GLU A 115 -11.88 9.03 8.97
N MET A 116 -12.74 10.03 9.17
CA MET A 116 -14.09 10.02 8.64
C MET A 116 -14.07 10.51 7.19
N GLY A 117 -14.51 9.65 6.27
CA GLY A 117 -14.72 10.00 4.88
C GLY A 117 -16.13 10.49 4.60
N ARG A 118 -16.49 10.49 3.32
CA ARG A 118 -17.87 10.78 2.89
C ARG A 118 -18.84 9.71 3.40
N ASP A 119 -20.09 10.07 3.60
CA ASP A 119 -21.17 9.17 4.03
C ASP A 119 -20.85 8.42 5.35
N TYR A 120 -20.10 9.06 6.25
CA TYR A 120 -19.69 8.49 7.53
C TYR A 120 -18.85 7.21 7.42
N THR A 121 -18.33 6.89 6.26
CA THR A 121 -17.40 5.77 6.07
C THR A 121 -16.09 6.05 6.79
N GLN A 122 -15.61 5.10 7.55
CA GLN A 122 -14.33 5.19 8.26
C GLN A 122 -13.19 4.74 7.34
N ILE A 123 -12.09 5.51 7.30
CA ILE A 123 -10.96 5.29 6.40
C ILE A 123 -9.70 5.02 7.22
N VAL A 124 -9.03 3.91 6.94
CA VAL A 124 -7.70 3.58 7.49
C VAL A 124 -6.70 3.48 6.36
N LYS A 125 -5.63 4.27 6.46
CA LYS A 125 -4.44 4.16 5.59
C LYS A 125 -3.36 3.42 6.36
N SER A 126 -2.92 2.29 5.83
CA SER A 126 -1.92 1.44 6.45
C SER A 126 -0.76 1.15 5.53
N ARG A 127 0.35 0.72 6.11
CA ARG A 127 1.51 0.22 5.38
C ARG A 127 1.88 -1.14 5.93
N VAL A 128 2.14 -2.08 5.05
CA VAL A 128 2.52 -3.44 5.39
C VAL A 128 3.71 -3.88 4.56
N LYS A 129 4.67 -4.57 5.21
CA LYS A 129 5.87 -5.09 4.55
C LYS A 129 6.01 -6.58 4.80
N PHE A 130 6.36 -7.31 3.74
CA PHE A 130 6.68 -8.73 3.76
C PHE A 130 8.10 -8.94 3.25
N LYS A 131 8.81 -9.95 3.79
CA LYS A 131 10.10 -10.32 3.22
C LYS A 131 9.94 -10.95 1.84
N LYS A 132 10.87 -10.63 0.92
CA LYS A 132 10.94 -11.24 -0.42
C LYS A 132 11.41 -12.70 -0.40
N THR A 133 11.94 -13.18 0.72
CA THR A 133 12.43 -14.54 0.86
C THR A 133 11.35 -15.54 0.45
N ASP A 134 11.69 -16.49 -0.41
CA ASP A 134 10.79 -17.52 -0.96
C ASP A 134 9.66 -17.00 -1.86
N ILE A 135 9.70 -15.73 -2.27
CA ILE A 135 8.76 -15.15 -3.22
C ILE A 135 9.53 -14.67 -4.45
N PRO A 136 9.40 -15.36 -5.60
CA PRO A 136 10.05 -14.93 -6.85
C PRO A 136 9.59 -13.55 -7.31
N SER A 137 10.47 -12.84 -8.01
CA SER A 137 10.16 -11.50 -8.54
C SER A 137 9.05 -11.47 -9.62
N ASP A 138 8.73 -12.62 -10.20
CA ASP A 138 7.66 -12.83 -11.18
C ASP A 138 6.44 -13.55 -10.61
N ALA A 139 6.37 -13.69 -9.29
CA ALA A 139 5.29 -14.39 -8.62
C ALA A 139 3.94 -13.70 -8.79
N LYS A 140 2.88 -14.52 -8.85
CA LYS A 140 1.50 -14.06 -8.67
C LYS A 140 1.14 -14.24 -7.20
N VAL A 141 0.92 -13.13 -6.51
CA VAL A 141 0.63 -13.11 -5.07
C VAL A 141 -0.75 -12.54 -4.81
N VAL A 142 -1.32 -12.91 -3.68
CA VAL A 142 -2.57 -12.35 -3.17
C VAL A 142 -2.30 -11.70 -1.84
N LEU A 143 -2.53 -10.39 -1.74
CA LEU A 143 -2.58 -9.70 -0.46
C LEU A 143 -3.97 -9.93 0.13
N TRP A 144 -4.03 -10.73 1.19
CA TRP A 144 -5.26 -11.07 1.89
C TRP A 144 -5.38 -10.21 3.14
N ILE A 145 -6.53 -9.55 3.30
CA ILE A 145 -6.81 -8.64 4.42
C ILE A 145 -8.17 -8.97 5.02
N GLN A 146 -8.22 -9.04 6.33
CA GLN A 146 -9.46 -9.28 7.06
C GLN A 146 -9.61 -8.29 8.22
N PHE A 147 -10.81 -7.78 8.42
CA PHE A 147 -11.13 -6.88 9.53
C PHE A 147 -12.58 -7.03 9.97
N ASN A 148 -12.87 -6.58 11.20
CA ASN A 148 -14.17 -6.74 11.78
C ASN A 148 -15.23 -5.85 11.14
N VAL A 149 -16.44 -6.39 10.97
CA VAL A 149 -17.63 -5.61 10.57
C VAL A 149 -18.07 -4.70 11.72
N GLU A 150 -18.10 -5.24 12.95
CA GLU A 150 -18.49 -4.54 14.16
C GLU A 150 -17.45 -4.74 15.27
N PRO A 151 -17.38 -3.86 16.29
CA PRO A 151 -16.35 -3.92 17.34
C PRO A 151 -16.23 -5.27 18.04
N GLU A 152 -17.33 -5.90 18.37
CA GLU A 152 -17.39 -7.17 19.11
C GLU A 152 -18.05 -8.30 18.30
N GLY A 153 -18.29 -8.07 17.01
CA GLY A 153 -18.92 -9.02 16.13
C GLY A 153 -18.01 -10.15 15.68
N LYS A 154 -18.61 -11.28 15.29
CA LYS A 154 -17.91 -12.43 14.72
C LYS A 154 -17.73 -12.29 13.19
N GLU A 155 -18.51 -11.43 12.57
CA GLU A 155 -18.48 -11.20 11.14
C GLU A 155 -17.23 -10.40 10.73
N LYS A 156 -16.65 -10.79 9.60
CA LYS A 156 -15.44 -10.20 9.05
C LYS A 156 -15.68 -9.77 7.61
N TYR A 157 -15.09 -8.63 7.23
CA TYR A 157 -14.81 -8.33 5.85
C TYR A 157 -13.51 -9.00 5.44
N THR A 158 -13.47 -9.49 4.22
CA THR A 158 -12.25 -10.04 3.61
C THR A 158 -12.02 -9.37 2.27
N CYS A 159 -10.84 -8.79 2.08
CA CYS A 159 -10.38 -8.22 0.83
C CYS A 159 -9.23 -9.05 0.28
N GLU A 160 -9.28 -9.37 -1.00
CA GLU A 160 -8.20 -10.06 -1.71
C GLU A 160 -7.73 -9.20 -2.87
N PHE A 161 -6.45 -8.88 -2.89
CA PHE A 161 -5.81 -8.06 -3.91
C PHE A 161 -4.81 -8.92 -4.68
N ASP A 162 -5.08 -9.16 -5.96
CA ASP A 162 -4.23 -9.96 -6.83
C ASP A 162 -3.14 -9.10 -7.47
N PHE A 163 -1.88 -9.50 -7.30
CA PHE A 163 -0.74 -8.86 -7.93
C PHE A 163 0.10 -9.87 -8.70
N ASP A 164 0.34 -9.59 -9.98
CA ASP A 164 1.35 -10.25 -10.77
C ASP A 164 2.63 -9.40 -10.72
N LEU A 165 3.60 -9.80 -9.89
CA LEU A 165 4.81 -9.01 -9.64
C LEU A 165 5.65 -8.77 -10.89
N SER A 166 5.52 -9.61 -11.93
CA SER A 166 6.21 -9.46 -13.21
C SER A 166 5.80 -8.19 -13.99
N LYS A 167 4.62 -7.65 -13.69
CA LYS A 167 4.05 -6.48 -14.38
C LYS A 167 4.47 -5.14 -13.78
N TYR A 168 5.14 -5.15 -12.64
CA TYR A 168 5.50 -3.94 -11.92
C TYR A 168 7.01 -3.72 -11.90
N ARG A 169 7.45 -2.49 -12.07
CA ARG A 169 8.85 -2.07 -11.93
C ARG A 169 9.06 -1.12 -10.74
#